data_86f948429621253f24d64071ab42d417
#
_entry.id   86f948429621253f24d64071ab42d417
#
_cell.length_a   1.000
_cell.length_b   1.000
_cell.length_c   1.000
_cell.angle_alpha   90.00
_cell.angle_beta   90.00
_cell.angle_gamma   90.00
#
_symmetry.space_group_name_H-M   'P 1'
#
loop_
_entity.id
_entity.type
_entity.pdbx_description
1 polymer ?
#
loop_
_entity_poly.entity_id
_entity_poly.type
_entity_poly.pdbx_seq_one_letter_code
_entity_poly.pdbx_strand_id
1 'polypeptide(L)'
;IESIVNVLFEDLISGIDLRLITKPTFVRIYSILMLFRKALSLDGIVSSKLDTQLEFLKYSVNITTCSFTQYLDIFKGFIRAVADAVSDNFNTIHSRNLIHMESRIGKEQILTKYLPGAYAENGADLDAKMAEKLDQRVADIFFRDRIATSLGLQQLDVFLNRILHTLFRQSEKLSQDELSALLNYDPKCSVTNIDDEDPISNNIIYLGNKGLNLIKPKHLGIEIPNGFIITTEVFKC
;
A
#
# COMPACT_ATOMS: atom_id res chain seq x y z
N ILE A 1 15.43 -7.91 12.93
CA ILE A 1 15.10 -6.66 12.20
C ILE A 1 13.95 -6.93 11.24
N GLU A 2 14.00 -7.98 10.42
CA GLU A 2 12.97 -8.33 9.42
C GLU A 2 11.58 -8.54 10.03
N SER A 3 11.48 -9.23 11.17
CA SER A 3 10.21 -9.42 11.87
C SER A 3 9.61 -8.10 12.36
N ILE A 4 10.44 -7.13 12.74
CA ILE A 4 10.00 -5.80 13.19
C ILE A 4 9.44 -5.00 12.00
N VAL A 5 10.10 -5.04 10.84
CA VAL A 5 9.64 -4.34 9.62
C VAL A 5 8.30 -4.88 9.16
N ASN A 6 8.12 -6.21 9.18
CA ASN A 6 6.85 -6.84 8.81
C ASN A 6 5.72 -6.45 9.77
N VAL A 7 5.96 -6.45 11.08
CA VAL A 7 4.98 -6.00 12.08
C VAL A 7 4.62 -4.53 11.87
N LEU A 8 5.61 -3.66 11.59
CA LEU A 8 5.34 -2.24 11.31
C LEU A 8 4.49 -2.05 10.05
N PHE A 9 4.70 -2.83 9.00
CA PHE A 9 3.84 -2.77 7.81
C PHE A 9 2.44 -3.30 8.08
N GLU A 10 2.29 -4.38 8.85
CA GLU A 10 0.98 -4.88 9.27
C GLU A 10 0.22 -3.84 10.09
N ASP A 11 0.87 -3.17 11.03
CA ASP A 11 0.29 -2.09 11.83
C ASP A 11 -0.14 -0.90 10.95
N LEU A 12 0.72 -0.48 10.01
CA LEU A 12 0.40 0.60 9.07
C LEU A 12 -0.82 0.26 8.20
N ILE A 13 -0.90 -0.98 7.71
CA ILE A 13 -2.00 -1.46 6.87
C ILE A 13 -3.29 -1.63 7.70
N SER A 14 -3.19 -2.17 8.92
CA SER A 14 -4.34 -2.39 9.80
C SER A 14 -4.97 -1.08 10.27
N GLY A 15 -4.16 -0.03 10.38
CA GLY A 15 -4.61 1.31 10.74
C GLY A 15 -5.45 2.04 9.68
N ILE A 16 -5.63 1.45 8.46
CA ILE A 16 -6.49 2.04 7.42
C ILE A 16 -7.82 1.32 7.38
N ASP A 17 -8.91 2.11 7.46
CA ASP A 17 -10.24 1.59 7.16
C ASP A 17 -10.45 1.48 5.64
N LEU A 18 -10.34 0.26 5.13
CA LEU A 18 -10.59 -0.05 3.71
C LEU A 18 -12.03 -0.46 3.41
N ARG A 19 -12.96 -0.35 4.37
CA ARG A 19 -14.39 -0.70 4.12
C ARG A 19 -15.05 0.28 3.17
N LEU A 20 -14.64 1.54 3.23
CA LEU A 20 -15.08 2.61 2.34
C LEU A 20 -13.89 3.51 1.99
N ILE A 21 -13.53 3.55 0.71
CA ILE A 21 -12.40 4.35 0.23
C ILE A 21 -12.92 5.71 -0.23
N THR A 22 -12.45 6.74 0.43
CA THR A 22 -12.74 8.16 0.16
C THR A 22 -11.46 8.88 -0.29
N LYS A 23 -11.57 10.15 -0.71
CA LYS A 23 -10.39 10.94 -1.08
C LYS A 23 -9.31 10.99 0.03
N PRO A 24 -9.60 11.27 1.31
CA PRO A 24 -8.61 11.18 2.39
C PRO A 24 -7.98 9.79 2.54
N THR A 25 -8.76 8.73 2.31
CA THR A 25 -8.24 7.35 2.31
C THR A 25 -7.19 7.17 1.22
N PHE A 26 -7.41 7.69 -0.01
CA PHE A 26 -6.41 7.65 -1.08
C PHE A 26 -5.12 8.39 -0.71
N VAL A 27 -5.21 9.55 -0.06
CA VAL A 27 -4.03 10.29 0.43
C VAL A 27 -3.23 9.44 1.43
N ARG A 28 -3.92 8.77 2.35
CA ARG A 28 -3.28 7.89 3.33
C ARG A 28 -2.66 6.65 2.67
N ILE A 29 -3.36 6.03 1.71
CA ILE A 29 -2.85 4.92 0.91
C ILE A 29 -1.58 5.35 0.16
N TYR A 30 -1.58 6.52 -0.48
CA TYR A 30 -0.40 7.07 -1.15
C TYR A 30 0.80 7.18 -0.19
N SER A 31 0.59 7.71 1.02
CA SER A 31 1.66 7.84 2.01
C SER A 31 2.25 6.48 2.41
N ILE A 32 1.43 5.46 2.56
CA ILE A 32 1.87 4.10 2.88
C ILE A 32 2.62 3.46 1.70
N LEU A 33 2.11 3.63 0.47
CA LEU A 33 2.79 3.12 -0.73
C LEU A 33 4.17 3.77 -0.93
N MET A 34 4.33 5.05 -0.57
CA MET A 34 5.63 5.73 -0.55
C MET A 34 6.60 5.11 0.47
N LEU A 35 6.11 4.68 1.63
CA LEU A 35 6.93 3.97 2.62
C LEU A 35 7.34 2.59 2.10
N PHE A 36 6.41 1.83 1.48
CA PHE A 36 6.73 0.57 0.81
C PHE A 36 7.79 0.75 -0.28
N ARG A 37 7.62 1.75 -1.14
CA ARG A 37 8.59 2.06 -2.19
C ARG A 37 9.98 2.34 -1.60
N LYS A 38 10.05 3.12 -0.52
CA LYS A 38 11.31 3.41 0.17
C LYS A 38 11.93 2.15 0.78
N ALA A 39 11.14 1.31 1.43
CA ALA A 39 11.62 0.05 1.98
C ALA A 39 12.16 -0.89 0.89
N LEU A 40 11.42 -1.07 -0.22
CA LEU A 40 11.85 -1.88 -1.36
C LEU A 40 13.17 -1.36 -1.96
N SER A 41 13.34 -0.03 -2.04
CA SER A 41 14.59 0.57 -2.56
C SER A 41 15.79 0.31 -1.63
N LEU A 42 15.59 0.24 -0.31
CA LEU A 42 16.64 -0.12 0.65
C LEU A 42 17.05 -1.61 0.51
N ASP A 43 16.09 -2.46 0.14
CA ASP A 43 16.33 -3.87 -0.16
C ASP A 43 16.89 -4.10 -1.58
N GLY A 44 17.15 -3.01 -2.33
CA GLY A 44 17.71 -3.07 -3.68
C GLY A 44 16.69 -3.42 -4.77
N ILE A 45 15.39 -3.37 -4.46
CA ILE A 45 14.31 -3.55 -5.43
C ILE A 45 13.90 -2.18 -5.96
N VAL A 46 14.15 -1.95 -7.25
CA VAL A 46 13.78 -0.72 -7.95
C VAL A 46 12.88 -1.08 -9.12
N SER A 47 11.70 -0.47 -9.19
CA SER A 47 10.74 -0.67 -10.27
C SER A 47 10.25 0.67 -10.80
N SER A 48 10.66 1.02 -12.02
CA SER A 48 10.19 2.24 -12.70
C SER A 48 8.69 2.23 -12.95
N LYS A 49 8.09 1.06 -13.14
CA LYS A 49 6.64 0.91 -13.31
C LYS A 49 5.90 1.25 -12.02
N LEU A 50 6.42 0.81 -10.87
CA LEU A 50 5.87 1.16 -9.56
C LEU A 50 5.96 2.67 -9.30
N ASP A 51 7.11 3.27 -9.61
CA ASP A 51 7.33 4.72 -9.48
C ASP A 51 6.35 5.52 -10.36
N THR A 52 6.10 5.06 -11.58
CA THR A 52 5.12 5.68 -12.50
C THR A 52 3.70 5.64 -11.90
N GLN A 53 3.28 4.52 -11.32
CA GLN A 53 1.96 4.42 -10.69
C GLN A 53 1.84 5.31 -9.44
N LEU A 54 2.92 5.45 -8.67
CA LEU A 54 2.97 6.38 -7.53
C LEU A 54 2.80 7.84 -7.97
N GLU A 55 3.44 8.26 -9.07
CA GLU A 55 3.26 9.62 -9.61
C GLU A 55 1.83 9.82 -10.15
N PHE A 56 1.21 8.82 -10.80
CA PHE A 56 -0.20 8.90 -11.20
C PHE A 56 -1.13 9.05 -9.99
N LEU A 57 -0.92 8.27 -8.94
CA LEU A 57 -1.72 8.38 -7.72
C LEU A 57 -1.51 9.74 -7.04
N LYS A 58 -0.27 10.19 -6.92
CA LYS A 58 0.07 11.52 -6.38
C LYS A 58 -0.64 12.63 -7.12
N TYR A 59 -0.61 12.60 -8.45
CA TYR A 59 -1.32 13.56 -9.28
C TYR A 59 -2.83 13.52 -9.02
N SER A 60 -3.42 12.33 -9.02
CA SER A 60 -4.86 12.11 -8.86
C SER A 60 -5.40 12.58 -7.51
N VAL A 61 -4.65 12.40 -6.41
CA VAL A 61 -5.09 12.88 -5.09
C VAL A 61 -5.02 14.41 -4.94
N ASN A 62 -4.20 15.08 -5.78
CA ASN A 62 -4.03 16.54 -5.73
C ASN A 62 -4.99 17.30 -6.66
N ILE A 63 -5.61 16.63 -7.62
CA ILE A 63 -6.60 17.24 -8.51
C ILE A 63 -8.04 16.96 -8.03
N THR A 64 -8.95 17.88 -8.41
CA THR A 64 -10.39 17.75 -8.06
C THR A 64 -11.20 16.98 -9.10
N THR A 65 -10.65 16.82 -10.31
CA THR A 65 -11.37 16.26 -11.46
C THR A 65 -11.10 14.78 -11.72
N CYS A 66 -10.38 14.09 -10.82
CA CYS A 66 -10.11 12.67 -10.99
C CYS A 66 -11.37 11.83 -10.78
N SER A 67 -11.69 10.97 -11.75
CA SER A 67 -12.84 10.07 -11.67
C SER A 67 -12.52 8.81 -10.87
N PHE A 68 -13.56 8.15 -10.35
CA PHE A 68 -13.40 6.88 -9.64
C PHE A 68 -12.78 5.78 -10.53
N THR A 69 -13.15 5.77 -11.81
CA THR A 69 -12.59 4.84 -12.80
C THR A 69 -11.08 5.02 -12.99
N GLN A 70 -10.60 6.26 -12.97
CA GLN A 70 -9.16 6.54 -13.04
C GLN A 70 -8.41 5.97 -11.83
N TYR A 71 -8.97 6.05 -10.62
CA TYR A 71 -8.37 5.38 -9.45
C TYR A 71 -8.35 3.86 -9.62
N LEU A 72 -9.42 3.25 -10.13
CA LEU A 72 -9.44 1.82 -10.44
C LEU A 72 -8.29 1.43 -11.39
N ASP A 73 -8.08 2.19 -12.45
CA ASP A 73 -7.04 1.89 -13.44
C ASP A 73 -5.63 2.09 -12.88
N ILE A 74 -5.42 3.10 -12.03
CA ILE A 74 -4.16 3.28 -11.30
C ILE A 74 -3.87 2.06 -10.42
N PHE A 75 -4.84 1.57 -9.65
CA PHE A 75 -4.61 0.41 -8.77
C PHE A 75 -4.43 -0.90 -9.55
N LYS A 76 -5.10 -1.10 -10.69
CA LYS A 76 -4.78 -2.20 -11.62
C LYS A 76 -3.34 -2.10 -12.14
N GLY A 77 -2.88 -0.88 -12.43
CA GLY A 77 -1.51 -0.60 -12.83
C GLY A 77 -0.50 -0.95 -11.73
N PHE A 78 -0.81 -0.64 -10.47
CA PHE A 78 0.03 -1.02 -9.32
C PHE A 78 0.19 -2.53 -9.21
N ILE A 79 -0.90 -3.31 -9.30
CA ILE A 79 -0.84 -4.77 -9.21
C ILE A 79 0.04 -5.35 -10.32
N ARG A 80 -0.09 -4.85 -11.55
CA ARG A 80 0.79 -5.27 -12.65
C ARG A 80 2.25 -4.92 -12.39
N ALA A 81 2.52 -3.69 -11.88
CA ALA A 81 3.87 -3.25 -11.56
C ALA A 81 4.52 -4.09 -10.47
N VAL A 82 3.76 -4.51 -9.46
CA VAL A 82 4.23 -5.41 -8.39
C VAL A 82 4.47 -6.81 -8.94
N ALA A 83 3.56 -7.37 -9.74
CA ALA A 83 3.75 -8.67 -10.38
C ALA A 83 5.02 -8.71 -11.24
N ASP A 84 5.27 -7.67 -12.03
CA ASP A 84 6.49 -7.53 -12.81
C ASP A 84 7.74 -7.45 -11.91
N ALA A 85 7.68 -6.66 -10.83
CA ALA A 85 8.79 -6.55 -9.88
C ALA A 85 9.10 -7.87 -9.16
N VAL A 86 8.08 -8.67 -8.83
CA VAL A 86 8.24 -10.02 -8.27
C VAL A 86 8.92 -10.92 -9.29
N SER A 87 8.45 -10.92 -10.55
CA SER A 87 9.03 -11.72 -11.62
C SER A 87 10.49 -11.36 -11.91
N ASP A 88 10.78 -10.05 -11.98
CA ASP A 88 12.14 -9.55 -12.24
C ASP A 88 13.09 -9.89 -11.08
N ASN A 89 12.61 -9.77 -9.84
CA ASN A 89 13.39 -10.14 -8.65
C ASN A 89 13.65 -11.64 -8.62
N PHE A 90 12.64 -12.47 -8.91
CA PHE A 90 12.78 -13.93 -8.99
C PHE A 90 13.80 -14.34 -10.08
N ASN A 91 13.67 -13.78 -11.29
CA ASN A 91 14.60 -14.05 -12.39
C ASN A 91 16.04 -13.62 -12.04
N THR A 92 16.20 -12.47 -11.38
CA THR A 92 17.50 -11.97 -10.91
C THR A 92 18.12 -12.90 -9.87
N ILE A 93 17.34 -13.39 -8.92
CA ILE A 93 17.80 -14.35 -7.89
C ILE A 93 18.21 -15.65 -8.58
N HIS A 94 17.37 -16.17 -9.48
CA HIS A 94 17.65 -17.43 -10.18
C HIS A 94 18.92 -17.35 -11.03
N SER A 95 19.06 -16.29 -11.84
CA SER A 95 20.25 -16.07 -12.68
C SER A 95 21.51 -15.89 -11.84
N ARG A 96 21.43 -15.14 -10.72
CA ARG A 96 22.57 -14.97 -9.80
C ARG A 96 22.96 -16.27 -9.11
N ASN A 97 21.99 -17.10 -8.72
CA ASN A 97 22.27 -18.39 -8.12
C ASN A 97 22.99 -19.32 -9.09
N LEU A 98 22.62 -19.35 -10.37
CA LEU A 98 23.33 -20.11 -11.41
C LEU A 98 24.77 -19.62 -11.57
N ILE A 99 24.99 -18.31 -11.64
CA ILE A 99 26.33 -17.72 -11.75
C ILE A 99 27.17 -18.00 -10.51
N HIS A 100 26.58 -17.96 -9.31
CA HIS A 100 27.30 -18.22 -8.06
C HIS A 100 27.66 -19.69 -7.83
N MET A 101 26.90 -20.60 -8.42
CA MET A 101 27.28 -22.03 -8.44
C MET A 101 28.48 -22.30 -9.34
N GLU A 102 28.72 -21.45 -10.35
CA GLU A 102 29.80 -21.64 -11.34
C GLU A 102 31.07 -20.82 -11.07
N SER A 103 31.04 -19.76 -10.25
CA SER A 103 32.21 -18.86 -10.07
C SER A 103 32.63 -18.61 -8.62
N ARG A 104 33.94 -18.80 -8.35
CA ARG A 104 34.59 -18.44 -7.07
C ARG A 104 34.45 -16.95 -6.71
N ILE A 105 34.33 -16.09 -7.70
CA ILE A 105 34.20 -14.62 -7.56
C ILE A 105 32.89 -14.23 -6.87
N GLY A 106 31.82 -14.98 -7.12
CA GLY A 106 30.53 -14.76 -6.46
C GLY A 106 30.54 -15.04 -4.94
N LYS A 107 31.33 -16.04 -4.51
CA LYS A 107 31.50 -16.37 -3.08
C LYS A 107 32.18 -15.25 -2.30
N GLU A 108 33.20 -14.61 -2.85
CA GLU A 108 33.93 -13.51 -2.21
C GLU A 108 33.02 -12.28 -2.00
N GLN A 109 32.21 -11.94 -2.97
CA GLN A 109 31.27 -10.80 -2.86
C GLN A 109 30.18 -11.06 -1.81
N ILE A 110 29.67 -12.29 -1.73
CA ILE A 110 28.70 -12.69 -0.72
C ILE A 110 29.33 -12.68 0.67
N LEU A 111 30.52 -13.25 0.83
CA LEU A 111 31.26 -13.27 2.08
C LEU A 111 31.56 -11.85 2.57
N THR A 112 32.00 -10.96 1.70
CA THR A 112 32.31 -9.56 2.06
C THR A 112 31.06 -8.79 2.49
N LYS A 113 29.93 -9.02 1.84
CA LYS A 113 28.67 -8.33 2.14
C LYS A 113 28.01 -8.82 3.44
N TYR A 114 28.00 -10.15 3.67
CA TYR A 114 27.21 -10.75 4.76
C TYR A 114 28.03 -11.24 5.96
N LEU A 115 29.34 -11.39 5.81
CA LEU A 115 30.27 -11.82 6.87
C LEU A 115 31.60 -11.06 6.80
N PRO A 116 31.58 -9.72 6.94
CA PRO A 116 32.78 -8.88 6.78
C PRO A 116 33.92 -9.23 7.77
N GLY A 117 33.64 -9.87 8.92
CA GLY A 117 34.64 -10.28 9.90
C GLY A 117 35.30 -11.65 9.66
N ALA A 118 34.64 -12.50 8.86
CA ALA A 118 35.13 -13.87 8.64
C ALA A 118 36.36 -13.95 7.70
N TYR A 119 36.54 -12.92 6.85
CA TYR A 119 37.67 -12.85 5.91
C TYR A 119 38.95 -12.28 6.53
N ALA A 120 38.83 -11.50 7.60
CA ALA A 120 39.97 -10.82 8.23
C ALA A 120 40.79 -11.73 9.16
N GLU A 121 40.18 -12.79 9.70
CA GLU A 121 40.83 -13.65 10.69
C GLU A 121 41.48 -14.94 10.14
N ASN A 122 41.11 -15.39 8.91
CA ASN A 122 41.52 -16.70 8.40
C ASN A 122 42.14 -16.62 6.99
N GLY A 123 43.23 -15.87 6.84
CA GLY A 123 44.02 -15.93 5.62
C GLY A 123 44.61 -17.33 5.39
N ALA A 124 44.28 -17.94 4.28
CA ALA A 124 45.00 -19.01 3.55
C ALA A 124 44.98 -20.47 4.07
N ASP A 125 44.54 -20.80 5.26
CA ASP A 125 44.52 -22.19 5.74
C ASP A 125 43.19 -22.61 6.39
N LEU A 126 42.14 -22.53 5.61
CA LEU A 126 40.82 -23.06 6.01
C LEU A 126 40.76 -24.56 5.76
N ASP A 127 40.70 -25.36 6.85
CA ASP A 127 40.40 -26.79 6.80
C ASP A 127 39.10 -26.99 5.96
N ALA A 128 39.07 -27.98 5.06
CA ALA A 128 37.97 -28.22 4.12
C ALA A 128 36.58 -28.29 4.81
N LYS A 129 36.55 -28.81 6.05
CA LYS A 129 35.33 -28.84 6.90
C LYS A 129 34.85 -27.46 7.35
N MET A 130 35.75 -26.52 7.53
CA MET A 130 35.41 -25.14 7.93
C MET A 130 34.93 -24.31 6.75
N ALA A 131 35.49 -24.55 5.55
CA ALA A 131 35.06 -23.99 4.29
C ALA A 131 33.61 -24.44 3.94
N GLU A 132 33.28 -25.71 4.11
CA GLU A 132 31.93 -26.25 3.88
C GLU A 132 30.88 -25.66 4.85
N LYS A 133 31.22 -25.52 6.14
CA LYS A 133 30.36 -24.87 7.14
C LYS A 133 30.17 -23.38 6.84
N LEU A 134 31.18 -22.68 6.34
CA LEU A 134 31.12 -21.30 5.97
C LEU A 134 30.22 -21.11 4.73
N ASP A 135 30.36 -22.00 3.73
CA ASP A 135 29.52 -22.01 2.52
C ASP A 135 28.03 -22.22 2.86
N GLN A 136 27.71 -23.17 3.75
CA GLN A 136 26.34 -23.40 4.24
C GLN A 136 25.78 -22.15 4.94
N ARG A 137 26.58 -21.53 5.82
CA ARG A 137 26.16 -20.34 6.58
C ARG A 137 25.94 -19.13 5.68
N VAL A 138 26.77 -18.95 4.65
CA VAL A 138 26.62 -17.90 3.65
C VAL A 138 25.36 -18.12 2.82
N ALA A 139 25.11 -19.37 2.38
CA ALA A 139 23.91 -19.73 1.66
C ALA A 139 22.65 -19.46 2.48
N ASP A 140 22.62 -19.86 3.77
CA ASP A 140 21.50 -19.63 4.68
C ASP A 140 21.19 -18.13 4.86
N ILE A 141 22.22 -17.30 5.07
CA ILE A 141 22.06 -15.86 5.22
C ILE A 141 21.57 -15.22 3.91
N PHE A 142 22.13 -15.65 2.77
CA PHE A 142 21.73 -15.17 1.45
C PHE A 142 20.27 -15.51 1.13
N PHE A 143 19.87 -16.76 1.35
CA PHE A 143 18.48 -17.19 1.12
C PHE A 143 17.50 -16.49 2.06
N ARG A 144 17.86 -16.34 3.34
CA ARG A 144 17.04 -15.61 4.32
C ARG A 144 16.83 -14.17 3.89
N ASP A 145 17.89 -13.45 3.49
CA ASP A 145 17.81 -12.07 3.01
C ASP A 145 16.90 -11.96 1.77
N ARG A 146 16.96 -12.94 0.88
CA ARG A 146 16.13 -12.96 -0.32
C ARG A 146 14.67 -13.32 -0.08
N ILE A 147 14.42 -14.23 0.87
CA ILE A 147 13.04 -14.56 1.29
C ILE A 147 12.40 -13.34 1.95
N ALA A 148 13.11 -12.62 2.80
CA ALA A 148 12.59 -11.40 3.43
C ALA A 148 12.23 -10.32 2.40
N THR A 149 13.06 -10.14 1.38
CA THR A 149 12.78 -9.20 0.29
C THR A 149 11.52 -9.60 -0.50
N SER A 150 11.31 -10.89 -0.74
CA SER A 150 10.10 -11.38 -1.41
C SER A 150 8.83 -11.24 -0.55
N LEU A 151 8.95 -11.36 0.77
CA LEU A 151 7.84 -11.17 1.71
C LEU A 151 7.32 -9.72 1.68
N GLY A 152 8.20 -8.72 1.59
CA GLY A 152 7.78 -7.31 1.46
C GLY A 152 6.95 -7.06 0.20
N LEU A 153 7.33 -7.63 -0.95
CA LEU A 153 6.55 -7.56 -2.19
C LEU A 153 5.21 -8.30 -2.07
N GLN A 154 5.18 -9.44 -1.38
CA GLN A 154 3.94 -10.19 -1.15
C GLN A 154 2.96 -9.42 -0.28
N GLN A 155 3.42 -8.77 0.79
CA GLN A 155 2.57 -7.92 1.63
C GLN A 155 2.02 -6.72 0.84
N LEU A 156 2.84 -6.10 0.00
CA LEU A 156 2.40 -5.03 -0.89
C LEU A 156 1.32 -5.52 -1.86
N ASP A 157 1.50 -6.69 -2.47
CA ASP A 157 0.52 -7.29 -3.37
C ASP A 157 -0.82 -7.55 -2.67
N VAL A 158 -0.80 -8.16 -1.49
CA VAL A 158 -2.00 -8.41 -0.67
C VAL A 158 -2.71 -7.10 -0.32
N PHE A 159 -1.97 -6.06 0.05
CA PHE A 159 -2.54 -4.76 0.36
C PHE A 159 -3.22 -4.11 -0.85
N LEU A 160 -2.55 -4.09 -2.00
CA LEU A 160 -3.10 -3.55 -3.25
C LEU A 160 -4.34 -4.32 -3.73
N ASN A 161 -4.33 -5.65 -3.62
CA ASN A 161 -5.48 -6.49 -3.95
C ASN A 161 -6.69 -6.20 -3.05
N ARG A 162 -6.49 -5.95 -1.75
CA ARG A 162 -7.57 -5.54 -0.83
C ARG A 162 -8.15 -4.19 -1.23
N ILE A 163 -7.33 -3.22 -1.59
CA ILE A 163 -7.78 -1.92 -2.07
C ILE A 163 -8.60 -2.09 -3.36
N LEU A 164 -8.05 -2.79 -4.35
CA LEU A 164 -8.71 -2.99 -5.64
C LEU A 164 -10.06 -3.71 -5.49
N HIS A 165 -10.14 -4.76 -4.65
CA HIS A 165 -11.39 -5.46 -4.34
C HIS A 165 -12.43 -4.51 -3.73
N THR A 166 -12.02 -3.62 -2.81
CA THR A 166 -12.93 -2.64 -2.23
C THR A 166 -13.41 -1.63 -3.27
N LEU A 167 -12.51 -1.12 -4.12
CA LEU A 167 -12.89 -0.20 -5.20
C LEU A 167 -13.87 -0.85 -6.18
N PHE A 168 -13.67 -2.10 -6.58
CA PHE A 168 -14.63 -2.82 -7.41
C PHE A 168 -15.99 -2.93 -6.74
N ARG A 169 -16.02 -3.36 -5.48
CA ARG A 169 -17.26 -3.46 -4.71
C ARG A 169 -17.99 -2.14 -4.58
N GLN A 170 -17.25 -1.01 -4.43
CA GLN A 170 -17.85 0.33 -4.40
C GLN A 170 -18.42 0.70 -5.77
N SER A 171 -17.69 0.44 -6.86
CA SER A 171 -18.17 0.73 -8.22
C SER A 171 -19.40 -0.07 -8.64
N GLU A 172 -19.60 -1.26 -8.07
CA GLU A 172 -20.78 -2.10 -8.34
C GLU A 172 -22.01 -1.70 -7.50
N LYS A 173 -21.80 -1.18 -6.30
CA LYS A 173 -22.88 -0.92 -5.33
C LYS A 173 -23.34 0.52 -5.29
N LEU A 174 -22.51 1.46 -5.70
CA LEU A 174 -22.76 2.89 -5.59
C LEU A 174 -23.03 3.50 -6.96
N SER A 175 -23.93 4.47 -6.99
CA SER A 175 -24.19 5.30 -8.17
C SER A 175 -22.99 6.22 -8.48
N GLN A 176 -22.96 6.78 -9.69
CA GLN A 176 -21.91 7.73 -10.09
C GLN A 176 -21.89 8.98 -9.19
N ASP A 177 -23.06 9.44 -8.75
CA ASP A 177 -23.17 10.59 -7.85
C ASP A 177 -22.60 10.29 -6.47
N GLU A 178 -22.87 9.09 -5.92
CA GLU A 178 -22.30 8.62 -4.66
C GLU A 178 -20.79 8.43 -4.75
N LEU A 179 -20.27 7.87 -5.84
CA LEU A 179 -18.85 7.74 -6.09
C LEU A 179 -18.15 9.11 -6.20
N SER A 180 -18.79 10.06 -6.88
CA SER A 180 -18.31 11.44 -6.98
C SER A 180 -18.26 12.11 -5.60
N ALA A 181 -19.27 11.88 -4.77
CA ALA A 181 -19.32 12.38 -3.41
C ALA A 181 -18.21 11.82 -2.51
N LEU A 182 -17.84 10.54 -2.68
CA LEU A 182 -16.69 9.95 -1.98
C LEU A 182 -15.36 10.64 -2.33
N LEU A 183 -15.21 11.06 -3.59
CA LEU A 183 -14.00 11.74 -4.07
C LEU A 183 -13.95 13.22 -3.65
N ASN A 184 -15.10 13.85 -3.40
CA ASN A 184 -15.22 15.22 -2.93
C ASN A 184 -15.40 15.32 -1.40
N TYR A 185 -15.25 14.19 -0.70
CA TYR A 185 -15.44 14.13 0.73
C TYR A 185 -14.39 14.98 1.48
N ASP A 186 -14.88 15.93 2.32
CA ASP A 186 -14.05 16.76 3.20
C ASP A 186 -14.24 16.32 4.67
N PRO A 187 -13.20 15.78 5.34
CA PRO A 187 -13.28 15.34 6.73
C PRO A 187 -13.45 16.47 7.74
N LYS A 188 -13.40 17.74 7.34
CA LYS A 188 -13.56 18.89 8.25
C LYS A 188 -15.01 19.22 8.57
N CYS A 189 -15.95 18.68 7.80
CA CYS A 189 -17.37 18.93 8.04
C CYS A 189 -17.90 18.05 9.18
N SER A 190 -17.74 18.51 10.42
CA SER A 190 -18.16 17.77 11.63
C SER A 190 -19.62 18.02 12.03
N VAL A 191 -20.20 19.15 11.62
CA VAL A 191 -21.59 19.54 11.92
C VAL A 191 -22.18 20.19 10.67
N THR A 192 -23.43 19.87 10.34
CA THR A 192 -24.22 20.52 9.29
C THR A 192 -25.59 20.89 9.80
N ASN A 193 -26.15 22.00 9.31
CA ASN A 193 -27.52 22.38 9.62
C ASN A 193 -28.51 21.57 8.79
N ILE A 194 -29.68 21.29 9.36
CA ILE A 194 -30.79 20.63 8.61
C ILE A 194 -31.29 21.51 7.46
N ASP A 195 -31.09 22.82 7.57
CA ASP A 195 -31.49 23.81 6.57
C ASP A 195 -30.43 24.05 5.49
N ASP A 196 -29.27 23.41 5.57
CA ASP A 196 -28.18 23.60 4.64
C ASP A 196 -28.51 22.91 3.30
N GLU A 197 -28.60 23.68 2.21
CA GLU A 197 -28.89 23.17 0.88
C GLU A 197 -27.61 22.71 0.14
N ASP A 198 -26.46 22.73 0.81
CA ASP A 198 -25.21 22.28 0.21
C ASP A 198 -25.29 20.78 -0.15
N PRO A 199 -25.14 20.40 -1.43
CA PRO A 199 -25.15 19.00 -1.85
C PRO A 199 -24.12 18.12 -1.14
N ILE A 200 -23.03 18.72 -0.66
CA ILE A 200 -21.99 18.02 0.12
C ILE A 200 -22.54 17.62 1.49
N SER A 201 -23.30 18.51 2.14
CA SER A 201 -23.89 18.29 3.45
C SER A 201 -25.08 17.31 3.41
N ASN A 202 -25.78 17.20 2.28
CA ASN A 202 -26.92 16.32 2.08
C ASN A 202 -26.56 14.90 1.61
N ASN A 203 -25.37 14.43 1.95
CA ASN A 203 -24.87 13.15 1.49
C ASN A 203 -24.89 12.11 2.62
N ILE A 204 -25.24 10.85 2.27
CA ILE A 204 -25.26 9.70 3.20
C ILE A 204 -23.92 9.49 3.91
N ILE A 205 -22.82 9.87 3.28
CA ILE A 205 -21.46 9.72 3.82
C ILE A 205 -21.26 10.60 5.06
N TYR A 206 -21.81 11.84 5.03
CA TYR A 206 -21.74 12.77 6.16
C TYR A 206 -22.84 12.53 7.17
N LEU A 207 -24.07 12.30 6.70
CA LEU A 207 -25.27 12.27 7.54
C LEU A 207 -25.57 10.88 8.11
N GLY A 208 -25.06 9.83 7.48
CA GLY A 208 -25.52 8.47 7.74
C GLY A 208 -27.00 8.28 7.37
N ASN A 209 -27.52 7.08 7.51
CA ASN A 209 -28.92 6.77 7.17
C ASN A 209 -29.93 7.56 7.98
N LYS A 210 -29.66 7.80 9.29
CA LYS A 210 -30.59 8.52 10.16
C LYS A 210 -30.69 9.99 9.78
N GLY A 211 -29.55 10.67 9.55
CA GLY A 211 -29.55 12.07 9.15
C GLY A 211 -30.17 12.29 7.78
N LEU A 212 -29.84 11.43 6.82
CA LEU A 212 -30.43 11.51 5.48
C LEU A 212 -31.96 11.30 5.51
N ASN A 213 -32.46 10.34 6.29
CA ASN A 213 -33.90 10.09 6.43
C ASN A 213 -34.63 11.23 7.18
N LEU A 214 -33.92 12.05 7.94
CA LEU A 214 -34.47 13.24 8.55
C LEU A 214 -34.62 14.38 7.53
N ILE A 215 -33.70 14.52 6.59
CA ILE A 215 -33.70 15.60 5.57
C ILE A 215 -34.62 15.27 4.42
N LYS A 216 -34.78 14.00 4.03
CA LYS A 216 -35.67 13.60 2.91
C LYS A 216 -37.11 14.14 3.00
N PRO A 217 -37.81 14.09 4.16
CA PRO A 217 -39.15 14.68 4.31
C PRO A 217 -39.18 16.16 4.00
N LYS A 218 -38.14 16.94 4.32
CA LYS A 218 -38.04 18.35 4.00
C LYS A 218 -38.06 18.60 2.50
N HIS A 219 -37.30 17.82 1.74
CA HIS A 219 -37.32 17.89 0.28
C HIS A 219 -38.71 17.56 -0.33
N LEU A 220 -39.56 16.88 0.42
CA LEU A 220 -40.94 16.57 0.05
C LEU A 220 -41.92 17.66 0.54
N GLY A 221 -41.43 18.77 1.12
CA GLY A 221 -42.25 19.87 1.62
C GLY A 221 -42.90 19.63 2.99
N ILE A 222 -42.41 18.61 3.74
CA ILE A 222 -42.87 18.34 5.10
C ILE A 222 -42.07 19.23 6.06
N GLU A 223 -42.75 19.98 6.93
CA GLU A 223 -42.09 20.78 7.95
C GLU A 223 -41.40 19.86 8.97
N ILE A 224 -40.11 20.08 9.17
CA ILE A 224 -39.30 19.42 10.18
C ILE A 224 -38.72 20.47 11.13
N PRO A 225 -38.47 20.13 12.41
CA PRO A 225 -37.83 21.03 13.37
C PRO A 225 -36.47 21.51 12.88
N ASN A 226 -36.13 22.77 13.11
CA ASN A 226 -34.80 23.29 12.88
C ASN A 226 -33.81 22.63 13.81
N GLY A 227 -32.60 22.36 13.31
CA GLY A 227 -31.57 21.70 14.10
C GLY A 227 -30.29 21.52 13.32
N PHE A 228 -29.37 20.79 13.92
CA PHE A 228 -28.11 20.43 13.30
C PHE A 228 -27.89 18.92 13.39
N ILE A 229 -27.10 18.39 12.47
CA ILE A 229 -26.70 16.99 12.42
C ILE A 229 -25.20 16.92 12.68
N ILE A 230 -24.83 16.10 13.67
CA ILE A 230 -23.42 15.72 13.89
C ILE A 230 -23.09 14.68 12.83
N THR A 231 -22.12 14.99 11.98
CA THR A 231 -21.75 14.13 10.87
C THR A 231 -21.02 12.87 11.33
N THR A 232 -20.89 11.90 10.43
CA THR A 232 -20.15 10.65 10.70
C THR A 232 -18.67 10.88 11.00
N GLU A 233 -18.12 12.05 10.69
CA GLU A 233 -16.71 12.40 10.95
C GLU A 233 -16.35 12.42 12.42
N VAL A 234 -17.27 12.86 13.28
CA VAL A 234 -17.04 12.89 14.73
C VAL A 234 -16.81 11.49 15.33
N PHE A 235 -17.28 10.44 14.63
CA PHE A 235 -17.10 9.04 15.07
C PHE A 235 -15.85 8.35 14.50
N LYS A 236 -15.05 9.05 13.69
CA LYS A 236 -13.82 8.52 13.09
C LYS A 236 -12.54 8.98 13.81
N CYS A 237 -12.70 9.82 14.86
CA CYS A 237 -11.59 10.29 15.68
C CYS A 237 -11.14 9.24 16.72
#